data_a15649df23606b3fc5cdd5fad14e23c1
#
_entry.id   a15649df23606b3fc5cdd5fad14e23c1
#
_cell.length_a   1.000
_cell.length_b   1.000
_cell.length_c   1.000
_cell.angle_alpha   90.00
_cell.angle_beta   90.00
_cell.angle_gamma   90.00
#
_symmetry.space_group_name_H-M   'P 1'
#
loop_
_entity.id
_entity.type
_entity.pdbx_description
1 polymer ?
#
loop_
_entity_poly.entity_id
_entity_poly.type
_entity_poly.pdbx_seq_one_letter_code
_entity_poly.pdbx_strand_id
1 'polypeptide(L)'
;MNTYNPFLKIAAEERKSHADLLAEELKRMIITGQLTPEHAFPNENELCRQLNVSRSTLREAYKILEIQGYISRTKHGTYVKEKNNMAINGSFSASLELSQYNELIEFVNILEAEAVYLAAERATNEQLAEIEKYMKLCEENEYIPGAIEEFNYKFHLAIRIASNNQLLVSALSASYETFNQKIIKKLLIKREFLDQCMEQHRLLFDAIQNRRAEVARKLSYEHLMSDIEQYKKSE
;
A
#
# COMPACT_ATOMS: atom_id res chain seq x y z
N MET A 1 8.56 23.53 -37.41
CA MET A 1 9.24 22.22 -37.29
C MET A 1 8.43 21.38 -36.30
N ASN A 2 7.74 20.37 -36.83
CA ASN A 2 6.93 19.46 -36.00
C ASN A 2 7.87 18.46 -35.36
N THR A 3 8.18 18.62 -34.07
CA THR A 3 9.00 17.67 -33.35
C THR A 3 8.19 16.39 -33.08
N TYR A 4 8.39 15.41 -33.94
CA TYR A 4 7.85 14.06 -33.75
C TYR A 4 8.40 13.49 -32.43
N ASN A 5 7.53 13.35 -31.43
CA ASN A 5 7.88 12.63 -30.19
C ASN A 5 7.41 11.17 -30.33
N PRO A 6 8.34 10.22 -30.54
CA PRO A 6 7.97 8.81 -30.75
C PRO A 6 7.33 8.15 -29.52
N PHE A 7 7.41 8.78 -28.34
CA PHE A 7 6.89 8.24 -27.08
C PHE A 7 5.43 8.64 -26.78
N LEU A 8 4.83 9.58 -27.57
CA LEU A 8 3.43 9.97 -27.39
C LEU A 8 2.40 8.85 -27.68
N LYS A 9 2.81 7.76 -28.32
CA LYS A 9 1.95 6.58 -28.56
C LYS A 9 1.96 5.55 -27.42
N ILE A 10 2.82 5.70 -26.41
CA ILE A 10 2.91 4.77 -25.29
C ILE A 10 1.84 5.06 -24.22
N ALA A 11 1.22 6.22 -24.25
CA ALA A 11 0.17 6.67 -23.33
C ALA A 11 -1.26 6.21 -23.71
N ALA A 12 -1.40 5.12 -24.47
CA ALA A 12 -2.71 4.51 -24.66
C ALA A 12 -3.03 3.65 -23.44
N GLU A 13 -4.15 3.97 -22.76
CA GLU A 13 -4.76 3.30 -21.62
C GLU A 13 -4.20 1.90 -21.31
N GLU A 14 -3.65 1.73 -20.11
CA GLU A 14 -3.22 0.43 -19.56
C GLU A 14 -4.46 -0.48 -19.36
N ARG A 15 -4.94 -1.05 -20.46
CA ARG A 15 -5.82 -2.22 -20.37
C ARG A 15 -4.96 -3.37 -19.89
N LYS A 16 -5.21 -3.85 -18.65
CA LYS A 16 -4.58 -5.06 -18.14
C LYS A 16 -4.67 -6.17 -19.21
N SER A 17 -3.53 -6.75 -19.54
CA SER A 17 -3.49 -7.86 -20.48
C SER A 17 -4.22 -9.09 -19.90
N HIS A 18 -4.60 -10.04 -20.75
CA HIS A 18 -5.14 -11.34 -20.26
C HIS A 18 -4.14 -12.07 -19.36
N ALA A 19 -2.84 -11.86 -19.53
CA ALA A 19 -1.82 -12.43 -18.67
C ALA A 19 -1.80 -11.78 -17.29
N ASP A 20 -1.98 -10.45 -17.21
CA ASP A 20 -2.07 -9.74 -15.93
C ASP A 20 -3.32 -10.18 -15.14
N LEU A 21 -4.47 -10.26 -15.80
CA LEU A 21 -5.71 -10.73 -15.17
C LEU A 21 -5.60 -12.16 -14.66
N LEU A 22 -4.98 -13.04 -15.45
CA LEU A 22 -4.74 -14.42 -15.05
C LEU A 22 -3.77 -14.50 -13.88
N ALA A 23 -2.68 -13.73 -13.89
CA ALA A 23 -1.73 -13.66 -12.79
C ALA A 23 -2.39 -13.20 -11.50
N GLU A 24 -3.24 -12.15 -11.55
CA GLU A 24 -3.98 -11.67 -10.40
C GLU A 24 -4.96 -12.71 -9.83
N GLU A 25 -5.67 -13.43 -10.69
CA GLU A 25 -6.59 -14.47 -10.22
C GLU A 25 -5.83 -15.64 -9.57
N LEU A 26 -4.76 -16.11 -10.17
CA LEU A 26 -3.91 -17.16 -9.59
C LEU A 26 -3.28 -16.70 -8.26
N LYS A 27 -2.80 -15.45 -8.21
CA LYS A 27 -2.30 -14.83 -6.99
C LYS A 27 -3.36 -14.81 -5.89
N ARG A 28 -4.58 -14.38 -6.21
CA ARG A 28 -5.71 -14.39 -5.27
C ARG A 28 -5.95 -15.79 -4.71
N MET A 29 -5.94 -16.83 -5.56
CA MET A 29 -6.12 -18.21 -5.13
C MET A 29 -4.99 -18.69 -4.20
N ILE A 30 -3.75 -18.24 -4.41
CA ILE A 30 -2.61 -18.52 -3.54
C ILE A 30 -2.78 -17.83 -2.17
N ILE A 31 -3.11 -16.53 -2.17
CA ILE A 31 -3.27 -15.74 -0.94
C ILE A 31 -4.41 -16.29 -0.09
N THR A 32 -5.53 -16.66 -0.71
CA THR A 32 -6.71 -17.23 -0.01
C THR A 32 -6.54 -18.69 0.40
N GLY A 33 -5.43 -19.33 0.04
CA GLY A 33 -5.15 -20.73 0.38
C GLY A 33 -5.90 -21.77 -0.48
N GLN A 34 -6.53 -21.35 -1.58
CA GLN A 34 -7.12 -22.28 -2.56
C GLN A 34 -6.05 -23.03 -3.35
N LEU A 35 -4.89 -22.41 -3.55
CA LEU A 35 -3.68 -23.04 -4.06
C LEU A 35 -2.63 -23.04 -2.95
N THR A 36 -2.23 -24.22 -2.51
CA THR A 36 -1.26 -24.40 -1.41
C THR A 36 0.09 -24.91 -1.94
N PRO A 37 1.18 -24.79 -1.15
CA PRO A 37 2.51 -25.26 -1.55
C PRO A 37 2.59 -26.75 -1.90
N GLU A 38 1.67 -27.56 -1.35
CA GLU A 38 1.63 -29.01 -1.68
C GLU A 38 1.03 -29.28 -3.07
N HIS A 39 0.35 -28.31 -3.67
CA HIS A 39 -0.23 -28.45 -4.99
C HIS A 39 0.78 -28.06 -6.08
N ALA A 40 1.20 -29.03 -6.87
CA ALA A 40 1.84 -28.76 -8.15
C ALA A 40 0.79 -28.26 -9.14
N PHE A 41 1.10 -27.25 -9.91
CA PHE A 41 0.24 -26.85 -11.02
C PHE A 41 0.16 -27.98 -12.05
N PRO A 42 -1.00 -28.20 -12.68
CA PRO A 42 -1.11 -29.06 -13.83
C PRO A 42 -0.07 -28.71 -14.91
N ASN A 43 0.26 -29.65 -15.80
CA ASN A 43 1.13 -29.29 -16.91
C ASN A 43 0.52 -28.14 -17.75
N GLU A 44 1.39 -27.35 -18.39
CA GLU A 44 0.95 -26.12 -19.09
C GLU A 44 -0.16 -26.39 -20.13
N ASN A 45 -0.13 -27.57 -20.81
CA ASN A 45 -1.13 -27.89 -21.82
C ASN A 45 -2.50 -28.17 -21.20
N GLU A 46 -2.50 -28.86 -20.08
CA GLU A 46 -3.70 -29.20 -19.33
C GLU A 46 -4.33 -27.93 -18.79
N LEU A 47 -3.52 -27.09 -18.13
CA LEU A 47 -4.00 -25.84 -17.52
C LEU A 47 -4.47 -24.85 -18.58
N CYS A 48 -3.83 -24.73 -19.74
CA CYS A 48 -4.31 -23.91 -20.85
C CYS A 48 -5.69 -24.35 -21.34
N ARG A 49 -5.96 -25.64 -21.38
CA ARG A 49 -7.29 -26.17 -21.76
C ARG A 49 -8.34 -25.86 -20.69
N GLN A 50 -8.00 -26.08 -19.40
CA GLN A 50 -8.92 -25.83 -18.28
C GLN A 50 -9.31 -24.34 -18.18
N LEU A 51 -8.34 -23.44 -18.38
CA LEU A 51 -8.54 -22.00 -18.26
C LEU A 51 -8.93 -21.32 -19.59
N ASN A 52 -8.95 -22.08 -20.68
CA ASN A 52 -9.22 -21.56 -22.03
C ASN A 52 -8.32 -20.37 -22.42
N VAL A 53 -7.02 -20.49 -22.14
CA VAL A 53 -6.01 -19.48 -22.46
C VAL A 53 -4.90 -20.02 -23.35
N SER A 54 -4.22 -19.11 -24.06
CA SER A 54 -3.05 -19.49 -24.85
C SER A 54 -1.84 -19.85 -23.95
N ARG A 55 -0.92 -20.67 -24.49
CA ARG A 55 0.34 -20.98 -23.78
C ARG A 55 1.18 -19.72 -23.51
N SER A 56 1.17 -18.74 -24.44
CA SER A 56 1.86 -17.46 -24.23
C SER A 56 1.26 -16.69 -23.06
N THR A 57 -0.07 -16.61 -22.97
CA THR A 57 -0.78 -15.96 -21.86
C THR A 57 -0.42 -16.61 -20.52
N LEU A 58 -0.48 -17.95 -20.44
CA LEU A 58 -0.13 -18.67 -19.21
C LEU A 58 1.34 -18.46 -18.81
N ARG A 59 2.25 -18.50 -19.77
CA ARG A 59 3.68 -18.31 -19.49
C ARG A 59 4.02 -16.90 -19.02
N GLU A 60 3.37 -15.88 -19.58
CA GLU A 60 3.53 -14.50 -19.11
C GLU A 60 2.93 -14.33 -17.70
N ALA A 61 1.75 -14.88 -17.41
CA ALA A 61 1.18 -14.89 -16.06
C ALA A 61 2.13 -15.60 -15.06
N TYR A 62 2.71 -16.72 -15.43
CA TYR A 62 3.70 -17.41 -14.60
C TYR A 62 4.97 -16.59 -14.37
N LYS A 63 5.48 -15.87 -15.37
CA LYS A 63 6.61 -14.96 -15.17
C LYS A 63 6.30 -13.87 -14.15
N ILE A 64 5.10 -13.26 -14.24
CA ILE A 64 4.65 -12.25 -13.27
C ILE A 64 4.65 -12.83 -11.86
N LEU A 65 4.02 -14.00 -11.66
CA LEU A 65 3.95 -14.65 -10.36
C LEU A 65 5.32 -15.10 -9.82
N GLU A 66 6.22 -15.54 -10.70
CA GLU A 66 7.59 -15.94 -10.34
C GLU A 66 8.43 -14.75 -9.91
N ILE A 67 8.36 -13.62 -10.65
CA ILE A 67 9.02 -12.36 -10.29
C ILE A 67 8.46 -11.81 -8.96
N GLN A 68 7.16 -11.90 -8.76
CA GLN A 68 6.52 -11.51 -7.51
C GLN A 68 6.81 -12.47 -6.34
N GLY A 69 7.37 -13.64 -6.62
CA GLY A 69 7.79 -14.62 -5.61
C GLY A 69 6.72 -15.59 -5.14
N TYR A 70 5.55 -15.65 -5.78
CA TYR A 70 4.45 -16.56 -5.41
C TYR A 70 4.67 -17.99 -5.84
N ILE A 71 5.35 -18.20 -6.96
CA ILE A 71 5.61 -19.54 -7.51
C ILE A 71 7.09 -19.76 -7.78
N SER A 72 7.46 -21.02 -7.93
CA SER A 72 8.75 -21.46 -8.47
C SER A 72 8.55 -22.36 -9.66
N ARG A 73 9.36 -22.17 -10.70
CA ARG A 73 9.36 -23.01 -11.91
C ARG A 73 10.64 -23.82 -11.96
N THR A 74 10.51 -25.12 -12.08
CA THR A 74 11.61 -26.05 -12.14
C THR A 74 11.45 -26.97 -13.36
N LYS A 75 12.47 -27.79 -13.64
CA LYS A 75 12.35 -28.84 -14.67
C LYS A 75 11.30 -29.92 -14.34
N HIS A 76 10.84 -29.98 -13.09
CA HIS A 76 9.86 -30.93 -12.59
C HIS A 76 8.44 -30.39 -12.53
N GLY A 77 8.25 -29.10 -12.73
CA GLY A 77 6.93 -28.44 -12.70
C GLY A 77 6.94 -27.04 -12.11
N THR A 78 5.75 -26.50 -12.00
CA THR A 78 5.47 -25.21 -11.35
C THR A 78 4.81 -25.48 -10.00
N TYR A 79 5.27 -24.81 -8.95
CA TYR A 79 4.85 -25.01 -7.57
C TYR A 79 4.57 -23.68 -6.90
N VAL A 80 3.57 -23.65 -6.03
CA VAL A 80 3.36 -22.52 -5.10
C VAL A 80 4.47 -22.52 -4.06
N LYS A 81 5.05 -21.37 -3.77
CA LYS A 81 6.05 -21.24 -2.69
C LYS A 81 5.37 -21.23 -1.33
N GLU A 82 6.09 -21.66 -0.29
CA GLU A 82 5.66 -21.46 1.10
C GLU A 82 5.62 -19.98 1.47
N LYS A 83 4.68 -19.58 2.32
CA LYS A 83 4.48 -18.18 2.74
C LYS A 83 5.78 -17.53 3.25
N ASN A 84 6.55 -18.23 4.09
CA ASN A 84 7.83 -17.72 4.59
C ASN A 84 8.85 -17.45 3.46
N ASN A 85 8.89 -18.33 2.45
CA ASN A 85 9.75 -18.15 1.28
C ASN A 85 9.26 -17.03 0.36
N MET A 86 7.95 -16.79 0.30
CA MET A 86 7.37 -15.65 -0.40
C MET A 86 7.75 -14.33 0.29
N ALA A 87 7.66 -14.27 1.62
CA ALA A 87 7.99 -13.07 2.39
C ALA A 87 9.49 -12.72 2.33
N ILE A 88 10.40 -13.71 2.35
CA ILE A 88 11.84 -13.47 2.37
C ILE A 88 12.41 -13.23 0.95
N ASN A 89 11.93 -13.99 -0.03
CA ASN A 89 12.51 -14.03 -1.38
C ASN A 89 11.56 -13.48 -2.45
N GLY A 90 10.39 -12.98 -2.06
CA GLY A 90 9.40 -12.35 -2.94
C GLY A 90 9.63 -10.84 -3.09
N SER A 91 8.74 -10.21 -3.83
CA SER A 91 8.70 -8.75 -3.87
C SER A 91 8.19 -8.19 -2.53
N PHE A 92 8.60 -6.96 -2.19
CA PHE A 92 8.07 -6.27 -1.01
C PHE A 92 6.54 -6.17 -1.03
N SER A 93 5.95 -5.95 -2.22
CA SER A 93 4.50 -5.95 -2.40
C SER A 93 3.85 -7.28 -2.01
N ALA A 94 4.46 -8.41 -2.39
CA ALA A 94 3.98 -9.74 -2.00
C ALA A 94 4.05 -9.94 -0.47
N SER A 95 5.12 -9.46 0.16
CA SER A 95 5.26 -9.50 1.61
C SER A 95 4.15 -8.72 2.32
N LEU A 96 3.83 -7.52 1.82
CA LEU A 96 2.73 -6.69 2.36
C LEU A 96 1.37 -7.38 2.23
N GLU A 97 1.08 -7.98 1.09
CA GLU A 97 -0.19 -8.67 0.85
C GLU A 97 -0.36 -9.92 1.75
N LEU A 98 0.73 -10.65 1.98
CA LEU A 98 0.75 -11.85 2.81
C LEU A 98 0.87 -11.56 4.30
N SER A 99 1.23 -10.31 4.68
CA SER A 99 1.42 -9.92 6.08
C SER A 99 0.16 -10.12 6.90
N GLN A 100 0.36 -10.52 8.14
CA GLN A 100 -0.70 -10.49 9.13
C GLN A 100 -1.04 -9.03 9.48
N TYR A 101 -2.26 -8.83 9.95
CA TYR A 101 -2.75 -7.51 10.33
C TYR A 101 -1.81 -6.78 11.32
N ASN A 102 -1.38 -7.47 12.38
CA ASN A 102 -0.51 -6.88 13.40
C ASN A 102 0.88 -6.50 12.85
N GLU A 103 1.44 -7.33 11.96
CA GLU A 103 2.75 -7.07 11.34
C GLU A 103 2.72 -5.83 10.44
N LEU A 104 1.64 -5.68 9.65
CA LEU A 104 1.47 -4.51 8.79
C LEU A 104 1.34 -3.22 9.62
N ILE A 105 0.55 -3.26 10.68
CA ILE A 105 0.38 -2.14 11.60
C ILE A 105 1.70 -1.73 12.25
N GLU A 106 2.42 -2.69 12.82
CA GLU A 106 3.71 -2.45 13.47
C GLU A 106 4.69 -1.82 12.48
N PHE A 107 4.80 -2.38 11.28
CA PHE A 107 5.65 -1.85 10.20
C PHE A 107 5.29 -0.40 9.85
N VAL A 108 4.01 -0.14 9.56
CA VAL A 108 3.56 1.22 9.17
C VAL A 108 3.76 2.19 10.31
N ASN A 109 3.44 1.81 11.56
CA ASN A 109 3.57 2.69 12.73
C ASN A 109 5.03 3.12 12.99
N ILE A 110 5.96 2.18 12.92
CA ILE A 110 7.40 2.48 13.10
C ILE A 110 7.86 3.48 12.04
N LEU A 111 7.53 3.25 10.77
CA LEU A 111 8.00 4.11 9.68
C LEU A 111 7.30 5.48 9.66
N GLU A 112 6.00 5.54 9.95
CA GLU A 112 5.27 6.82 10.05
C GLU A 112 5.82 7.69 11.18
N ALA A 113 6.03 7.13 12.35
CA ALA A 113 6.58 7.87 13.48
C ALA A 113 7.95 8.49 13.16
N GLU A 114 8.82 7.75 12.47
CA GLU A 114 10.11 8.26 12.03
C GLU A 114 9.98 9.28 10.88
N ALA A 115 9.06 9.09 9.94
CA ALA A 115 8.81 10.06 8.88
C ALA A 115 8.33 11.41 9.45
N VAL A 116 7.45 11.37 10.44
CA VAL A 116 6.94 12.55 11.15
C VAL A 116 8.05 13.25 11.95
N TYR A 117 8.89 12.50 12.66
CA TYR A 117 10.06 13.05 13.35
C TYR A 117 10.96 13.81 12.39
N LEU A 118 11.34 13.18 11.28
CA LEU A 118 12.19 13.77 10.28
C LEU A 118 11.53 14.97 9.58
N ALA A 119 10.22 14.94 9.37
CA ALA A 119 9.47 16.07 8.83
C ALA A 119 9.54 17.28 9.79
N ALA A 120 9.38 17.07 11.09
CA ALA A 120 9.54 18.14 12.07
C ALA A 120 10.94 18.75 12.05
N GLU A 121 11.99 17.95 11.81
CA GLU A 121 13.37 18.47 11.72
C GLU A 121 13.68 19.17 10.40
N ARG A 122 13.11 18.70 9.27
CA ARG A 122 13.63 19.00 7.93
C ARG A 122 12.68 19.72 7.00
N ALA A 123 11.37 19.80 7.34
CA ALA A 123 10.38 20.39 6.45
C ALA A 123 10.74 21.83 6.08
N THR A 124 10.64 22.18 4.80
CA THR A 124 10.70 23.56 4.34
C THR A 124 9.38 24.29 4.63
N ASN A 125 9.38 25.61 4.51
CA ASN A 125 8.14 26.40 4.68
C ASN A 125 7.08 26.03 3.64
N GLU A 126 7.50 25.73 2.42
CA GLU A 126 6.61 25.27 1.34
C GLU A 126 6.00 23.92 1.67
N GLN A 127 6.78 22.99 2.22
CA GLN A 127 6.29 21.68 2.65
C GLN A 127 5.34 21.80 3.84
N LEU A 128 5.61 22.69 4.81
CA LEU A 128 4.69 22.98 5.91
C LEU A 128 3.36 23.53 5.40
N ALA A 129 3.39 24.45 4.43
CA ALA A 129 2.18 25.01 3.82
C ALA A 129 1.36 23.92 3.09
N GLU A 130 2.01 22.93 2.44
CA GLU A 130 1.31 21.84 1.78
C GLU A 130 0.68 20.87 2.81
N ILE A 131 1.34 20.59 3.92
CA ILE A 131 0.76 19.80 5.04
C ILE A 131 -0.47 20.52 5.60
N GLU A 132 -0.35 21.83 5.91
CA GLU A 132 -1.46 22.63 6.42
C GLU A 132 -2.66 22.65 5.49
N LYS A 133 -2.42 22.80 4.20
CA LYS A 133 -3.45 22.77 3.16
C LYS A 133 -4.25 21.48 3.20
N TYR A 134 -3.59 20.31 3.23
CA TYR A 134 -4.31 19.03 3.27
C TYR A 134 -4.98 18.78 4.61
N MET A 135 -4.44 19.24 5.72
CA MET A 135 -5.12 19.22 7.01
C MET A 135 -6.45 20.00 6.95
N LYS A 136 -6.44 21.23 6.42
CA LYS A 136 -7.66 22.03 6.25
C LYS A 136 -8.66 21.38 5.31
N LEU A 137 -8.20 20.79 4.21
CA LEU A 137 -9.07 20.04 3.29
C LEU A 137 -9.70 18.80 3.94
N CYS A 138 -9.00 18.11 4.85
CA CYS A 138 -9.61 17.06 5.67
C CYS A 138 -10.76 17.61 6.52
N GLU A 139 -10.54 18.71 7.24
CA GLU A 139 -11.55 19.34 8.09
C GLU A 139 -12.78 19.82 7.30
N GLU A 140 -12.57 20.47 6.16
CA GLU A 140 -13.64 20.99 5.30
C GLU A 140 -14.48 19.87 4.66
N ASN A 141 -13.93 18.68 4.52
CA ASN A 141 -14.54 17.53 3.83
C ASN A 141 -14.73 16.30 4.74
N GLU A 142 -14.65 16.49 6.04
CA GLU A 142 -14.63 15.46 7.08
C GLU A 142 -15.74 14.42 6.96
N TYR A 143 -16.94 14.85 6.53
CA TYR A 143 -18.09 13.97 6.39
C TYR A 143 -18.48 13.66 4.94
N ILE A 144 -17.60 13.94 3.99
CA ILE A 144 -17.82 13.65 2.57
C ILE A 144 -17.11 12.35 2.20
N PRO A 145 -17.83 11.22 2.02
CA PRO A 145 -17.22 9.95 1.62
C PRO A 145 -16.39 10.08 0.35
N GLY A 146 -15.24 9.43 0.32
CA GLY A 146 -14.27 9.52 -0.78
C GLY A 146 -13.37 10.75 -0.72
N ALA A 147 -13.91 11.93 -0.43
CA ALA A 147 -13.09 13.14 -0.27
C ALA A 147 -12.21 13.06 0.99
N ILE A 148 -12.77 12.65 2.12
CA ILE A 148 -12.00 12.46 3.35
C ILE A 148 -10.90 11.40 3.19
N GLU A 149 -11.17 10.29 2.50
CA GLU A 149 -10.17 9.26 2.22
C GLU A 149 -9.00 9.84 1.40
N GLU A 150 -9.30 10.62 0.36
CA GLU A 150 -8.31 11.25 -0.50
C GLU A 150 -7.47 12.28 0.26
N PHE A 151 -8.10 13.19 1.02
CA PHE A 151 -7.37 14.25 1.72
C PHE A 151 -6.60 13.73 2.92
N ASN A 152 -7.12 12.75 3.65
CA ASN A 152 -6.39 12.05 4.70
C ASN A 152 -5.10 11.41 4.16
N TYR A 153 -5.19 10.72 3.03
CA TYR A 153 -4.01 10.19 2.36
C TYR A 153 -3.01 11.28 1.97
N LYS A 154 -3.48 12.37 1.37
CA LYS A 154 -2.62 13.49 0.94
C LYS A 154 -1.96 14.20 2.10
N PHE A 155 -2.64 14.32 3.24
CA PHE A 155 -2.07 14.87 4.47
C PHE A 155 -0.87 14.03 4.95
N HIS A 156 -1.05 12.74 5.11
CA HIS A 156 0.03 11.85 5.52
C HIS A 156 1.15 11.78 4.46
N LEU A 157 0.82 11.77 3.18
CA LEU A 157 1.81 11.80 2.11
C LEU A 157 2.65 13.08 2.14
N ALA A 158 2.04 14.24 2.37
CA ALA A 158 2.76 15.51 2.49
C ALA A 158 3.76 15.48 3.66
N ILE A 159 3.39 14.91 4.80
CA ILE A 159 4.30 14.71 5.94
C ILE A 159 5.46 13.77 5.57
N ARG A 160 5.17 12.64 4.93
CA ARG A 160 6.20 11.69 4.47
C ARG A 160 7.19 12.36 3.53
N ILE A 161 6.71 13.15 2.56
CA ILE A 161 7.55 13.92 1.64
C ILE A 161 8.41 14.94 2.41
N ALA A 162 7.83 15.61 3.42
CA ALA A 162 8.54 16.57 4.25
C ALA A 162 9.64 15.94 5.14
N SER A 163 9.65 14.63 5.32
CA SER A 163 10.76 13.92 5.95
C SER A 163 12.07 14.04 5.17
N ASN A 164 12.00 14.39 3.88
CA ASN A 164 13.12 14.42 2.94
C ASN A 164 13.90 13.09 2.88
N ASN A 165 13.22 11.96 3.14
CA ASN A 165 13.76 10.62 3.01
C ASN A 165 12.96 9.82 1.97
N GLN A 166 13.48 9.76 0.74
CA GLN A 166 12.78 9.13 -0.37
C GLN A 166 12.49 7.63 -0.17
N LEU A 167 13.34 6.94 0.62
CA LEU A 167 13.10 5.51 0.91
C LEU A 167 11.92 5.32 1.86
N LEU A 168 11.78 6.19 2.88
CA LEU A 168 10.59 6.18 3.75
C LEU A 168 9.32 6.49 2.95
N VAL A 169 9.36 7.50 2.08
CA VAL A 169 8.23 7.83 1.20
C VAL A 169 7.83 6.62 0.36
N SER A 170 8.80 5.96 -0.28
CA SER A 170 8.55 4.81 -1.15
C SER A 170 7.99 3.62 -0.38
N ALA A 171 8.57 3.27 0.76
CA ALA A 171 8.13 2.13 1.58
C ALA A 171 6.71 2.33 2.12
N LEU A 172 6.43 3.52 2.67
CA LEU A 172 5.11 3.87 3.18
C LEU A 172 4.05 3.99 2.07
N SER A 173 4.42 4.52 0.90
CA SER A 173 3.49 4.58 -0.24
C SER A 173 3.17 3.18 -0.78
N ALA A 174 4.16 2.27 -0.84
CA ALA A 174 3.92 0.90 -1.25
C ALA A 174 3.01 0.12 -0.28
N SER A 175 3.10 0.40 1.02
CA SER A 175 2.24 -0.23 2.04
C SER A 175 0.85 0.39 2.13
N TYR A 176 0.66 1.62 1.64
CA TYR A 176 -0.57 2.37 1.80
C TYR A 176 -1.80 1.63 1.24
N GLU A 177 -1.72 1.10 0.03
CA GLU A 177 -2.88 0.42 -0.60
C GLU A 177 -3.36 -0.75 0.25
N THR A 178 -2.43 -1.58 0.72
CA THR A 178 -2.74 -2.74 1.58
C THR A 178 -3.30 -2.27 2.94
N PHE A 179 -2.71 -1.24 3.54
CA PHE A 179 -3.14 -0.68 4.81
C PHE A 179 -4.51 -0.02 4.71
N ASN A 180 -4.73 0.78 3.65
CA ASN A 180 -6.01 1.44 3.40
C ASN A 180 -7.14 0.44 3.19
N GLN A 181 -6.94 -0.58 2.34
CA GLN A 181 -7.96 -1.60 2.09
C GLN A 181 -8.31 -2.41 3.34
N LYS A 182 -7.32 -2.77 4.14
CA LYS A 182 -7.52 -3.60 5.33
C LYS A 182 -8.11 -2.82 6.51
N ILE A 183 -7.78 -1.53 6.67
CA ILE A 183 -8.01 -0.78 7.91
C ILE A 183 -8.73 0.55 7.69
N ILE A 184 -8.10 1.48 6.99
CA ILE A 184 -8.51 2.90 6.99
C ILE A 184 -9.94 3.09 6.44
N LYS A 185 -10.30 2.43 5.35
CA LYS A 185 -11.65 2.53 4.76
C LYS A 185 -12.76 2.17 5.73
N LYS A 186 -12.52 1.25 6.65
CA LYS A 186 -13.50 0.83 7.66
C LYS A 186 -13.65 1.86 8.79
N LEU A 187 -12.62 2.64 9.05
CA LEU A 187 -12.60 3.65 10.12
C LEU A 187 -13.19 4.98 9.67
N LEU A 188 -12.81 5.47 8.49
CA LEU A 188 -13.21 6.79 7.97
C LEU A 188 -14.71 6.96 7.69
N ILE A 189 -15.51 5.91 7.86
CA ILE A 189 -16.98 5.98 7.78
C ILE A 189 -17.65 6.27 9.14
N LYS A 190 -16.89 6.29 10.25
CA LYS A 190 -17.41 6.47 11.60
C LYS A 190 -17.20 7.90 12.08
N ARG A 191 -18.28 8.60 12.41
CA ARG A 191 -18.24 10.01 12.81
C ARG A 191 -17.36 10.26 14.03
N GLU A 192 -17.52 9.47 15.08
CA GLU A 192 -16.74 9.60 16.32
C GLU A 192 -15.23 9.44 16.08
N PHE A 193 -14.87 8.56 15.13
CA PHE A 193 -13.49 8.38 14.70
C PHE A 193 -12.97 9.62 13.96
N LEU A 194 -13.76 10.22 13.07
CA LEU A 194 -13.36 11.38 12.28
C LEU A 194 -13.08 12.61 13.16
N ASP A 195 -13.97 12.92 14.11
CA ASP A 195 -13.78 14.03 15.06
C ASP A 195 -12.44 13.90 15.80
N GLN A 196 -12.12 12.69 16.30
CA GLN A 196 -10.86 12.42 16.99
C GLN A 196 -9.66 12.49 16.05
N CYS A 197 -9.78 11.96 14.85
CA CYS A 197 -8.74 11.96 13.82
C CYS A 197 -8.35 13.41 13.46
N MET A 198 -9.32 14.29 13.24
CA MET A 198 -9.07 15.69 12.91
C MET A 198 -8.33 16.41 14.04
N GLU A 199 -8.70 16.20 15.29
CA GLU A 199 -7.98 16.79 16.43
C GLU A 199 -6.53 16.29 16.51
N GLN A 200 -6.31 15.01 16.30
CA GLN A 200 -4.96 14.44 16.26
C GLN A 200 -4.12 14.99 15.10
N HIS A 201 -4.71 15.23 13.92
CA HIS A 201 -4.02 15.87 12.80
C HIS A 201 -3.57 17.30 13.13
N ARG A 202 -4.42 18.09 13.83
CA ARG A 202 -4.04 19.45 14.28
C ARG A 202 -2.86 19.41 15.23
N LEU A 203 -2.90 18.54 16.23
CA LEU A 203 -1.82 18.37 17.20
C LEU A 203 -0.51 17.93 16.52
N LEU A 204 -0.62 17.03 15.57
CA LEU A 204 0.52 16.52 14.81
C LEU A 204 1.15 17.63 13.96
N PHE A 205 0.34 18.38 13.22
CA PHE A 205 0.80 19.51 12.42
C PHE A 205 1.44 20.59 13.29
N ASP A 206 0.81 20.96 14.41
CA ASP A 206 1.38 21.93 15.35
C ASP A 206 2.75 21.49 15.87
N ALA A 207 2.93 20.21 16.21
CA ALA A 207 4.21 19.70 16.65
C ALA A 207 5.28 19.75 15.53
N ILE A 208 4.90 19.43 14.28
CA ILE A 208 5.80 19.51 13.12
C ILE A 208 6.18 20.97 12.83
N GLN A 209 5.22 21.87 12.76
CA GLN A 209 5.43 23.28 12.45
C GLN A 209 6.34 23.96 13.50
N ASN A 210 6.18 23.61 14.77
CA ASN A 210 6.97 24.12 15.88
C ASN A 210 8.27 23.36 16.12
N ARG A 211 8.69 22.49 15.18
CA ARG A 211 9.96 21.75 15.25
C ARG A 211 10.11 20.86 16.50
N ARG A 212 8.98 20.40 17.07
CA ARG A 212 8.97 19.52 18.25
C ARG A 212 9.02 18.06 17.84
N ALA A 213 10.16 17.62 17.29
CA ALA A 213 10.31 16.34 16.61
C ALA A 213 9.93 15.11 17.47
N GLU A 214 10.38 15.06 18.74
CA GLU A 214 10.03 13.96 19.65
C GLU A 214 8.54 13.96 20.03
N VAL A 215 7.93 15.14 20.17
CA VAL A 215 6.48 15.25 20.40
C VAL A 215 5.71 14.79 19.17
N ALA A 216 6.12 15.21 17.99
CA ALA A 216 5.52 14.81 16.73
C ALA A 216 5.58 13.28 16.52
N ARG A 217 6.75 12.65 16.81
CA ARG A 217 6.92 11.19 16.77
C ARG A 217 5.92 10.48 17.69
N LYS A 218 5.82 10.93 18.94
CA LYS A 218 4.91 10.36 19.93
C LYS A 218 3.45 10.48 19.49
N LEU A 219 3.04 11.65 19.02
CA LEU A 219 1.67 11.90 18.54
C LEU A 219 1.33 11.04 17.32
N SER A 220 2.28 10.84 16.40
CA SER A 220 2.09 9.94 15.26
C SER A 220 1.86 8.50 15.69
N TYR A 221 2.66 8.02 16.66
CA TYR A 221 2.50 6.68 17.21
C TYR A 221 1.12 6.50 17.88
N GLU A 222 0.71 7.46 18.70
CA GLU A 222 -0.58 7.45 19.40
C GLU A 222 -1.76 7.54 18.43
N HIS A 223 -1.64 8.33 17.37
CA HIS A 223 -2.65 8.46 16.32
C HIS A 223 -2.94 7.09 15.68
N LEU A 224 -1.93 6.39 15.18
CA LEU A 224 -2.13 5.10 14.55
C LEU A 224 -2.58 4.01 15.54
N MET A 225 -2.11 4.05 16.80
CA MET A 225 -2.58 3.13 17.84
C MET A 225 -4.04 3.35 18.20
N SER A 226 -4.52 4.60 18.21
CA SER A 226 -5.93 4.93 18.36
C SER A 226 -6.79 4.33 17.24
N ASP A 227 -6.32 4.41 15.99
CA ASP A 227 -6.98 3.83 14.82
C ASP A 227 -7.14 2.32 14.98
N ILE A 228 -6.10 1.64 15.46
CA ILE A 228 -6.10 0.20 15.71
C ILE A 228 -7.10 -0.19 16.80
N GLU A 229 -7.12 0.52 17.90
CA GLU A 229 -8.06 0.26 19.00
C GLU A 229 -9.52 0.42 18.55
N GLN A 230 -9.79 1.46 17.76
CA GLN A 230 -11.11 1.70 17.16
C GLN A 230 -11.48 0.59 16.17
N TYR A 231 -10.53 0.12 15.38
CA TYR A 231 -10.74 -1.00 14.45
C TYR A 231 -11.12 -2.28 15.22
N LYS A 232 -10.34 -2.66 16.24
CA LYS A 232 -10.60 -3.85 17.08
C LYS A 232 -11.96 -3.83 17.78
N LYS A 233 -12.46 -2.66 18.16
CA LYS A 233 -13.80 -2.50 18.76
C LYS A 233 -14.91 -2.64 17.72
N SER A 234 -14.59 -2.67 16.44
CA SER A 234 -15.55 -2.69 15.34
C SER A 234 -15.74 -4.07 14.68
N GLU A 235 -14.87 -5.03 15.00
CA GLU A 235 -15.00 -6.45 14.66
C GLU A 235 -15.80 -7.19 15.73
#